data_a23c426933b842d37a49e4f80178d8e1
#
_entry.id   a23c426933b842d37a49e4f80178d8e1
#
_cell.length_a   1.000
_cell.length_b   1.000
_cell.length_c   1.000
_cell.angle_alpha   90.00
_cell.angle_beta   90.00
_cell.angle_gamma   90.00
#
_symmetry.space_group_name_H-M   'P 1'
#
loop_
_entity.id
_entity.type
_entity.pdbx_description
1 polymer ?
#
loop_
_entity_poly.entity_id
_entity_poly.type
_entity_poly.pdbx_seq_one_letter_code
_entity_poly.pdbx_strand_id
1 'polypeptide(L)'
;GLYYQHIKEMLAERFHMDIRYLEKLNQNKTFKAGEKIMVFNPGKSLQAPISRLVASKADNTLYAYNGKNLIATYPAVIGSTAIPSPTGSYTVKNQVKNPYYRATVVEGTVSKNYMLPPGPNNPVGVVWIGLDKANYGVQGTPVAKSYGKPATHGTLRLSNWDALEIYDNVNTNTTVEFK
;
A
#
# COMPACT_ATOMS: atom_id res chain seq x y z
N GLY A 1 -15.14 -11.17 2.88
CA GLY A 1 -13.96 -10.36 2.69
C GLY A 1 -13.87 -9.21 3.69
N LEU A 2 -12.69 -8.65 3.87
CA LEU A 2 -12.45 -7.49 4.74
C LEU A 2 -12.59 -6.21 3.92
N TYR A 3 -13.82 -5.72 3.78
CA TYR A 3 -14.16 -4.54 2.99
C TYR A 3 -13.82 -3.22 3.70
N TYR A 4 -13.84 -2.11 2.97
CA TYR A 4 -13.73 -0.78 3.56
C TYR A 4 -14.86 -0.51 4.56
N GLN A 5 -14.50 0.04 5.71
CA GLN A 5 -15.46 0.44 6.74
C GLN A 5 -15.93 1.89 6.56
N HIS A 6 -15.15 2.71 5.86
CA HIS A 6 -15.41 4.13 5.66
C HIS A 6 -15.43 4.48 4.18
N ILE A 7 -16.58 4.95 3.70
CA ILE A 7 -16.78 5.30 2.28
C ILE A 7 -15.84 6.42 1.80
N LYS A 8 -15.59 7.41 2.64
CA LYS A 8 -14.70 8.53 2.30
C LYS A 8 -13.25 8.07 2.11
N GLU A 9 -12.81 7.12 2.92
CA GLU A 9 -11.49 6.52 2.81
C GLU A 9 -11.35 5.75 1.50
N MET A 10 -12.32 4.90 1.17
CA MET A 10 -12.37 4.18 -0.09
C MET A 10 -12.31 5.13 -1.30
N LEU A 11 -13.10 6.20 -1.27
CA LEU A 11 -13.15 7.19 -2.35
C LEU A 11 -11.84 7.98 -2.45
N ALA A 12 -11.29 8.43 -1.31
CA ALA A 12 -10.03 9.15 -1.28
C ALA A 12 -8.88 8.29 -1.88
N GLU A 13 -8.74 7.03 -1.47
CA GLU A 13 -7.77 6.11 -2.05
C GLU A 13 -7.99 5.93 -3.56
N ARG A 14 -9.24 5.66 -3.98
CA ARG A 14 -9.58 5.45 -5.38
C ARG A 14 -9.18 6.59 -6.29
N PHE A 15 -9.32 7.82 -5.81
CA PHE A 15 -9.01 9.04 -6.57
C PHE A 15 -7.66 9.66 -6.19
N HIS A 16 -6.81 8.93 -5.45
CA HIS A 16 -5.46 9.36 -5.03
C HIS A 16 -5.48 10.72 -4.30
N MET A 17 -6.47 10.90 -3.42
CA MET A 17 -6.69 12.13 -2.66
C MET A 17 -6.41 11.94 -1.18
N ASP A 18 -5.95 12.99 -0.52
CA ASP A 18 -6.05 13.08 0.94
C ASP A 18 -7.53 13.18 1.35
N ILE A 19 -7.95 12.42 2.35
CA ILE A 19 -9.35 12.38 2.81
C ILE A 19 -9.86 13.76 3.26
N ARG A 20 -9.00 14.57 3.86
CA ARG A 20 -9.33 15.94 4.30
C ARG A 20 -9.59 16.86 3.10
N TYR A 21 -8.86 16.64 2.01
CA TYR A 21 -9.06 17.38 0.77
C TYR A 21 -10.34 16.96 0.06
N LEU A 22 -10.65 15.67 0.03
CA LEU A 22 -11.94 15.16 -0.46
C LEU A 22 -13.10 15.79 0.31
N GLU A 23 -13.02 15.84 1.64
CA GLU A 23 -14.03 16.47 2.50
C GLU A 23 -14.15 17.99 2.24
N LYS A 24 -13.02 18.68 2.08
CA LYS A 24 -12.98 20.12 1.79
C LYS A 24 -13.66 20.45 0.46
N LEU A 25 -13.48 19.66 -0.58
CA LEU A 25 -14.14 19.84 -1.88
C LEU A 25 -15.65 19.53 -1.84
N ASN A 26 -16.10 18.79 -0.83
CA ASN A 26 -17.46 18.27 -0.74
C ASN A 26 -18.14 18.60 0.60
N GLN A 27 -17.96 19.82 1.11
CA GLN A 27 -18.38 20.24 2.46
C GLN A 27 -19.85 19.94 2.79
N ASN A 28 -20.75 20.05 1.81
CA ASN A 28 -22.19 19.86 2.02
C ASN A 28 -22.71 18.53 1.49
N LYS A 29 -21.81 17.54 1.29
CA LYS A 29 -22.16 16.25 0.76
C LYS A 29 -22.23 15.18 1.86
N THR A 30 -23.16 14.24 1.67
CA THR A 30 -23.40 13.14 2.61
C THR A 30 -22.69 11.84 2.22
N PHE A 31 -22.11 11.79 1.02
CA PHE A 31 -21.43 10.63 0.43
C PHE A 31 -22.32 9.39 0.32
N LYS A 32 -23.61 9.60 0.05
CA LYS A 32 -24.57 8.52 -0.21
C LYS A 32 -24.59 8.13 -1.69
N ALA A 33 -25.01 6.88 -1.93
CA ALA A 33 -25.18 6.38 -3.29
C ALA A 33 -26.12 7.28 -4.12
N GLY A 34 -25.72 7.58 -5.37
CA GLY A 34 -26.45 8.49 -6.27
C GLY A 34 -26.11 9.97 -6.11
N GLU A 35 -25.38 10.37 -5.08
CA GLU A 35 -24.92 11.74 -4.90
C GLU A 35 -23.72 12.07 -5.77
N LYS A 36 -23.75 13.22 -6.42
CA LYS A 36 -22.61 13.73 -7.18
C LYS A 36 -21.62 14.41 -6.25
N ILE A 37 -20.37 13.95 -6.27
CA ILE A 37 -19.26 14.50 -5.51
C ILE A 37 -18.15 14.99 -6.42
N MET A 38 -17.36 15.93 -5.93
CA MET A 38 -16.18 16.44 -6.64
C MET A 38 -14.96 15.61 -6.23
N VAL A 39 -14.24 15.11 -7.22
CA VAL A 39 -13.01 14.34 -7.02
C VAL A 39 -11.91 14.83 -7.95
N PHE A 40 -10.67 14.55 -7.58
CA PHE A 40 -9.55 14.71 -8.49
C PHE A 40 -9.62 13.67 -9.60
N ASN A 41 -9.23 14.05 -10.82
CA ASN A 41 -9.01 13.09 -11.87
C ASN A 41 -7.54 12.65 -11.85
N PRO A 42 -7.20 11.44 -11.37
CA PRO A 42 -5.82 10.99 -11.28
C PRO A 42 -5.21 10.65 -12.65
N GLY A 43 -5.98 10.78 -13.74
CA GLY A 43 -5.56 10.37 -15.06
C GLY A 43 -5.67 8.86 -15.27
N LYS A 44 -4.93 8.34 -16.24
CA LYS A 44 -4.87 6.90 -16.52
C LYS A 44 -3.92 6.21 -15.54
N SER A 45 -4.26 4.99 -15.13
CA SER A 45 -3.35 4.13 -14.40
C SER A 45 -2.07 3.89 -15.19
N LEU A 46 -0.94 3.79 -14.49
CA LEU A 46 0.34 3.45 -15.08
C LEU A 46 0.23 2.11 -15.83
N GLN A 47 0.67 2.12 -17.07
CA GLN A 47 0.78 0.92 -17.92
C GLN A 47 2.18 0.88 -18.54
N ALA A 48 3.18 0.73 -17.71
CA ALA A 48 4.58 0.66 -18.13
C ALA A 48 5.34 -0.25 -17.16
N PRO A 49 6.25 -1.11 -17.67
CA PRO A 49 7.06 -1.96 -16.82
C PRO A 49 7.86 -1.14 -15.81
N ILE A 50 7.82 -1.56 -14.55
CA ILE A 50 8.65 -1.02 -13.49
C ILE A 50 9.87 -1.93 -13.34
N SER A 51 11.05 -1.44 -13.70
CA SER A 51 12.29 -2.19 -13.54
C SER A 51 12.92 -2.00 -12.15
N ARG A 52 12.67 -0.84 -11.52
CA ARG A 52 13.24 -0.49 -10.23
C ARG A 52 12.30 0.39 -9.42
N LEU A 53 12.15 0.06 -8.15
CA LEU A 53 11.50 0.88 -7.13
C LEU A 53 12.57 1.42 -6.17
N VAL A 54 12.44 2.68 -5.77
CA VAL A 54 13.30 3.31 -4.77
C VAL A 54 12.42 3.85 -3.65
N ALA A 55 12.56 3.27 -2.46
CA ALA A 55 11.87 3.69 -1.25
C ALA A 55 12.74 4.68 -0.49
N SER A 56 12.36 5.95 -0.52
CA SER A 56 13.08 7.03 0.16
C SER A 56 12.42 7.35 1.51
N LYS A 57 13.14 7.06 2.59
CA LYS A 57 12.71 7.40 3.95
C LYS A 57 12.69 8.90 4.21
N ALA A 58 13.59 9.63 3.56
CA ALA A 58 13.76 11.07 3.80
C ALA A 58 12.49 11.86 3.46
N ASP A 59 11.75 11.42 2.44
CA ASP A 59 10.56 12.10 1.95
C ASP A 59 9.29 11.20 1.95
N ASN A 60 9.37 9.99 2.51
CA ASN A 60 8.27 9.03 2.57
C ASN A 60 7.63 8.76 1.20
N THR A 61 8.46 8.59 0.19
CA THR A 61 8.03 8.44 -1.20
C THR A 61 8.64 7.19 -1.81
N LEU A 62 7.82 6.48 -2.58
CA LEU A 62 8.27 5.40 -3.46
C LEU A 62 8.37 5.92 -4.88
N TYR A 63 9.55 5.82 -5.46
CA TYR A 63 9.84 6.22 -6.83
C TYR A 63 9.87 4.99 -7.72
N ALA A 64 9.15 5.01 -8.84
CA ALA A 64 9.12 3.94 -9.82
C ALA A 64 9.85 4.36 -11.11
N TYR A 65 10.77 3.50 -11.53
CA TYR A 65 11.59 3.71 -12.71
C TYR A 65 11.38 2.60 -13.76
N ASN A 66 11.41 3.02 -15.02
CA ASN A 66 11.63 2.13 -16.15
C ASN A 66 13.02 2.47 -16.73
N GLY A 67 13.99 1.61 -16.50
CA GLY A 67 15.41 1.94 -16.78
C GLY A 67 15.85 3.18 -15.99
N LYS A 68 16.25 4.22 -16.71
CA LYS A 68 16.66 5.51 -16.13
C LYS A 68 15.52 6.50 -15.93
N ASN A 69 14.34 6.21 -16.49
CA ASN A 69 13.20 7.13 -16.52
C ASN A 69 12.35 6.98 -15.27
N LEU A 70 12.16 8.06 -14.53
CA LEU A 70 11.16 8.14 -13.47
C LEU A 70 9.78 8.18 -14.12
N ILE A 71 8.93 7.17 -13.85
CA ILE A 71 7.62 7.02 -14.48
C ILE A 71 6.45 7.25 -13.52
N ALA A 72 6.67 7.10 -12.21
CA ALA A 72 5.64 7.38 -11.20
C ALA A 72 6.27 7.61 -9.83
N THR A 73 5.53 8.30 -8.96
CA THR A 73 5.85 8.46 -7.53
C THR A 73 4.61 8.18 -6.70
N TYR A 74 4.80 7.59 -5.52
CA TYR A 74 3.72 7.20 -4.62
C TYR A 74 4.05 7.60 -3.19
N PRO A 75 3.11 8.21 -2.45
CA PRO A 75 3.26 8.35 -1.00
C PRO A 75 3.39 6.97 -0.34
N ALA A 76 4.33 6.82 0.58
CA ALA A 76 4.60 5.55 1.21
C ALA A 76 4.90 5.68 2.70
N VAL A 77 4.67 4.61 3.44
CA VAL A 77 5.18 4.45 4.80
C VAL A 77 6.30 3.42 4.78
N ILE A 78 7.50 3.84 5.15
CA ILE A 78 8.73 3.06 4.99
C ILE A 78 9.30 2.73 6.36
N GLY A 79 9.00 1.54 6.86
CA GLY A 79 9.44 1.10 8.19
C GLY A 79 8.91 1.97 9.33
N SER A 80 9.44 1.76 10.51
CA SER A 80 9.18 2.56 11.70
C SER A 80 10.44 2.64 12.57
N THR A 81 10.42 3.46 13.62
CA THR A 81 11.50 3.50 14.61
C THR A 81 11.64 2.17 15.38
N ALA A 82 10.53 1.47 15.61
CA ALA A 82 10.52 0.17 16.31
C ALA A 82 10.92 -0.98 15.38
N ILE A 83 10.54 -0.91 14.10
CA ILE A 83 10.86 -1.92 13.08
C ILE A 83 11.35 -1.16 11.84
N PRO A 84 12.65 -0.84 11.80
CA PRO A 84 13.21 -0.10 10.68
C PRO A 84 13.12 -0.92 9.39
N SER A 85 12.89 -0.23 8.27
CA SER A 85 13.04 -0.85 6.95
C SER A 85 14.48 -1.32 6.76
N PRO A 86 14.71 -2.32 5.90
CA PRO A 86 16.06 -2.69 5.53
C PRO A 86 16.74 -1.53 4.79
N THR A 87 18.03 -1.62 4.62
CA THR A 87 18.82 -0.80 3.71
C THR A 87 19.32 -1.65 2.55
N GLY A 88 19.61 -1.02 1.42
CA GLY A 88 20.15 -1.71 0.24
C GLY A 88 19.07 -2.13 -0.77
N SER A 89 19.46 -3.00 -1.68
CA SER A 89 18.63 -3.44 -2.81
C SER A 89 18.18 -4.90 -2.64
N TYR A 90 16.93 -5.13 -2.96
CA TYR A 90 16.29 -6.45 -2.96
C TYR A 90 15.55 -6.67 -4.27
N THR A 91 15.20 -7.91 -4.55
CA THR A 91 14.48 -8.30 -5.77
C THR A 91 13.09 -8.81 -5.42
N VAL A 92 12.10 -8.50 -6.25
CA VAL A 92 10.76 -9.08 -6.12
C VAL A 92 10.84 -10.59 -6.32
N LYS A 93 10.35 -11.33 -5.33
CA LYS A 93 10.35 -12.80 -5.33
C LYS A 93 9.00 -13.39 -5.71
N ASN A 94 7.92 -12.80 -5.20
CA ASN A 94 6.57 -13.24 -5.48
C ASN A 94 5.59 -12.07 -5.42
N GLN A 95 4.41 -12.29 -6.01
CA GLN A 95 3.32 -11.30 -6.04
C GLN A 95 2.01 -12.01 -5.79
N VAL A 96 1.23 -11.50 -4.85
CA VAL A 96 -0.09 -12.05 -4.50
C VAL A 96 -1.12 -10.93 -4.49
N LYS A 97 -2.18 -11.11 -5.27
CA LYS A 97 -3.36 -10.24 -5.26
C LYS A 97 -4.43 -10.85 -4.35
N ASN A 98 -5.06 -10.01 -3.55
CA ASN A 98 -6.07 -10.43 -2.57
C ASN A 98 -5.56 -11.56 -1.63
N PRO A 99 -4.47 -11.32 -0.90
CA PRO A 99 -3.87 -12.35 -0.04
C PRO A 99 -4.76 -12.67 1.16
N TYR A 100 -4.70 -13.94 1.59
CA TYR A 100 -5.05 -14.30 2.96
C TYR A 100 -3.92 -13.90 3.90
N TYR A 101 -4.25 -13.51 5.12
CA TYR A 101 -3.26 -13.17 6.13
C TYR A 101 -3.35 -14.11 7.33
N ARG A 102 -2.22 -14.73 7.71
CA ARG A 102 -2.14 -15.53 8.94
C ARG A 102 -1.79 -14.61 10.10
N ALA A 103 -2.74 -14.41 11.00
CA ALA A 103 -2.53 -13.73 12.27
C ALA A 103 -2.27 -14.76 13.36
N THR A 104 -1.23 -14.55 14.18
CA THR A 104 -0.96 -15.34 15.38
C THR A 104 -1.27 -14.46 16.58
N VAL A 105 -2.20 -14.93 17.41
CA VAL A 105 -2.56 -14.29 18.68
C VAL A 105 -2.03 -15.14 19.81
N VAL A 106 -1.29 -14.52 20.73
CA VAL A 106 -0.74 -15.17 21.93
C VAL A 106 -1.56 -14.72 23.12
N GLU A 107 -2.26 -15.66 23.76
CA GLU A 107 -3.02 -15.46 24.99
C GLU A 107 -2.38 -16.31 26.11
N GLY A 108 -1.62 -15.67 26.99
CA GLY A 108 -0.83 -16.38 27.99
C GLY A 108 0.24 -17.28 27.36
N THR A 109 0.14 -18.59 27.55
CA THR A 109 1.05 -19.60 26.96
C THR A 109 0.50 -20.22 25.67
N VAL A 110 -0.69 -19.84 25.24
CA VAL A 110 -1.38 -20.45 24.08
C VAL A 110 -1.26 -19.54 22.87
N SER A 111 -0.76 -20.08 21.76
CA SER A 111 -0.73 -19.42 20.46
C SER A 111 -1.86 -19.96 19.58
N LYS A 112 -2.68 -19.06 19.07
CA LYS A 112 -3.75 -19.37 18.11
C LYS A 112 -3.47 -18.72 16.77
N ASN A 113 -3.65 -19.46 15.69
CA ASN A 113 -3.52 -18.96 14.32
C ASN A 113 -4.90 -18.72 13.72
N TYR A 114 -5.09 -17.54 13.16
CA TYR A 114 -6.28 -17.16 12.44
C TYR A 114 -5.93 -16.84 10.99
N MET A 115 -6.77 -17.30 10.07
CA MET A 115 -6.68 -16.91 8.67
C MET A 115 -7.68 -15.80 8.39
N LEU A 116 -7.17 -14.60 8.17
CA LEU A 116 -7.98 -13.44 7.81
C LEU A 116 -8.23 -13.46 6.29
N PRO A 117 -9.50 -13.28 5.86
CA PRO A 117 -9.84 -13.31 4.44
C PRO A 117 -9.28 -12.10 3.69
N PRO A 118 -9.24 -12.17 2.34
CA PRO A 118 -8.86 -11.04 1.51
C PRO A 118 -9.78 -9.83 1.67
N GLY A 119 -9.27 -8.66 1.33
CA GLY A 119 -10.02 -7.43 1.27
C GLY A 119 -9.18 -6.20 1.61
N PRO A 120 -9.71 -4.99 1.35
CA PRO A 120 -8.98 -3.75 1.62
C PRO A 120 -8.63 -3.53 3.10
N ASN A 121 -9.40 -4.13 4.03
CA ASN A 121 -9.13 -4.10 5.47
C ASN A 121 -8.28 -5.28 5.98
N ASN A 122 -7.76 -6.11 5.09
CA ASN A 122 -6.74 -7.10 5.46
C ASN A 122 -5.47 -6.38 5.95
N PRO A 123 -4.73 -6.90 6.93
CA PRO A 123 -3.51 -6.27 7.44
C PRO A 123 -2.45 -5.90 6.39
N VAL A 124 -2.41 -6.62 5.27
CA VAL A 124 -1.55 -6.30 4.12
C VAL A 124 -2.31 -5.68 2.95
N GLY A 125 -3.56 -5.28 3.16
CA GLY A 125 -4.41 -4.74 2.11
C GLY A 125 -4.74 -5.76 1.02
N VAL A 126 -4.86 -5.27 -0.20
CA VAL A 126 -5.26 -6.10 -1.36
C VAL A 126 -4.09 -6.67 -2.16
N VAL A 127 -2.85 -6.35 -1.77
CA VAL A 127 -1.62 -6.75 -2.49
C VAL A 127 -0.51 -7.05 -1.51
N TRP A 128 0.21 -8.13 -1.80
CA TRP A 128 1.51 -8.44 -1.22
C TRP A 128 2.52 -8.70 -2.34
N ILE A 129 3.63 -7.97 -2.33
CA ILE A 129 4.76 -8.16 -3.24
C ILE A 129 5.96 -8.49 -2.37
N GLY A 130 6.27 -9.78 -2.25
CA GLY A 130 7.35 -10.27 -1.40
C GLY A 130 8.72 -10.05 -2.03
N LEU A 131 9.69 -9.70 -1.21
CA LEU A 131 11.09 -9.52 -1.60
C LEU A 131 11.91 -10.78 -1.30
N ASP A 132 13.11 -10.86 -1.84
CA ASP A 132 14.08 -11.92 -1.57
C ASP A 132 14.68 -11.89 -0.15
N LYS A 133 14.29 -10.90 0.65
CA LYS A 133 14.50 -10.89 2.10
C LYS A 133 13.23 -11.38 2.80
N ALA A 134 13.37 -12.41 3.62
CA ALA A 134 12.24 -13.00 4.35
C ALA A 134 11.46 -11.97 5.17
N ASN A 135 10.14 -12.03 5.10
CA ASN A 135 9.19 -11.13 5.79
C ASN A 135 9.23 -9.66 5.35
N TYR A 136 9.92 -9.33 4.26
CA TYR A 136 9.93 -7.99 3.68
C TYR A 136 9.16 -7.96 2.35
N GLY A 137 8.42 -6.89 2.16
CA GLY A 137 7.63 -6.72 0.95
C GLY A 137 7.02 -5.33 0.81
N VAL A 138 6.39 -5.14 -0.33
CA VAL A 138 5.54 -3.99 -0.64
C VAL A 138 4.09 -4.43 -0.50
N GLN A 139 3.29 -3.67 0.24
CA GLN A 139 1.91 -4.05 0.54
C GLN A 139 0.96 -2.87 0.47
N GLY A 140 -0.34 -3.17 0.35
CA GLY A 140 -1.40 -2.23 0.65
C GLY A 140 -1.54 -1.98 2.14
N THR A 141 -2.49 -1.15 2.51
CA THR A 141 -2.79 -0.83 3.91
C THR A 141 -4.29 -0.86 4.18
N PRO A 142 -4.73 -1.40 5.32
CA PRO A 142 -6.15 -1.43 5.68
C PRO A 142 -6.71 -0.05 6.02
N VAL A 143 -5.84 0.91 6.39
CA VAL A 143 -6.29 2.23 6.85
C VAL A 143 -5.39 3.32 6.29
N ALA A 144 -5.93 4.21 5.46
CA ALA A 144 -5.20 5.37 4.94
C ALA A 144 -4.70 6.30 6.06
N LYS A 145 -5.39 6.37 7.19
CA LYS A 145 -4.95 7.10 8.41
C LYS A 145 -3.78 6.42 9.13
N SER A 146 -3.33 5.27 8.68
CA SER A 146 -2.17 4.59 9.27
C SER A 146 -0.82 5.14 8.79
N TYR A 147 -0.82 6.11 7.88
CA TYR A 147 0.38 6.89 7.62
C TYR A 147 0.88 7.53 8.92
N GLY A 148 2.05 7.06 9.40
CA GLY A 148 2.60 7.48 10.70
C GLY A 148 2.43 6.48 11.85
N LYS A 149 1.69 5.38 11.69
CA LYS A 149 1.69 4.26 12.67
C LYS A 149 2.79 3.25 12.34
N PRO A 150 3.34 2.57 13.37
CA PRO A 150 4.44 1.61 13.16
C PRO A 150 4.08 0.56 12.12
N ALA A 151 4.94 0.40 11.11
CA ALA A 151 4.83 -0.71 10.20
C ALA A 151 5.16 -2.01 10.95
N THR A 152 4.40 -3.05 10.73
CA THR A 152 4.78 -4.39 11.15
C THR A 152 5.76 -4.96 10.12
N HIS A 153 6.90 -5.49 10.60
CA HIS A 153 7.85 -6.27 9.81
C HIS A 153 8.63 -5.53 8.69
N GLY A 154 9.02 -4.27 8.91
CA GLY A 154 9.89 -3.55 7.97
C GLY A 154 9.35 -3.45 6.54
N THR A 155 8.05 -3.53 6.36
CA THR A 155 7.37 -3.47 5.07
C THR A 155 7.26 -2.04 4.55
N LEU A 156 7.12 -1.94 3.25
CA LEU A 156 6.79 -0.73 2.54
C LEU A 156 5.27 -0.73 2.30
N ARG A 157 4.56 0.24 2.88
CA ARG A 157 3.09 0.33 2.80
C ARG A 157 2.64 1.48 1.93
N LEU A 158 1.65 1.20 1.11
CA LEU A 158 1.02 2.11 0.16
C LEU A 158 -0.50 2.08 0.36
N SER A 159 -1.22 3.04 -0.23
CA SER A 159 -2.65 2.87 -0.41
C SER A 159 -2.93 1.59 -1.21
N ASN A 160 -4.09 1.00 -1.03
CA ASN A 160 -4.47 -0.21 -1.78
C ASN A 160 -4.46 0.03 -3.31
N TRP A 161 -4.88 1.21 -3.75
CA TRP A 161 -4.92 1.55 -5.17
C TRP A 161 -3.53 1.73 -5.76
N ASP A 162 -2.62 2.38 -5.05
CA ASP A 162 -1.21 2.53 -5.46
C ASP A 162 -0.51 1.16 -5.48
N ALA A 163 -0.75 0.33 -4.47
CA ALA A 163 -0.20 -1.02 -4.41
C ALA A 163 -0.68 -1.90 -5.57
N LEU A 164 -1.95 -1.77 -5.98
CA LEU A 164 -2.48 -2.46 -7.16
C LEU A 164 -1.81 -1.99 -8.45
N GLU A 165 -1.62 -0.69 -8.63
CA GLU A 165 -0.96 -0.14 -9.81
C GLU A 165 0.48 -0.64 -9.91
N ILE A 166 1.21 -0.69 -8.80
CA ILE A 166 2.56 -1.25 -8.75
C ILE A 166 2.53 -2.75 -9.04
N TYR A 167 1.61 -3.50 -8.43
CA TYR A 167 1.46 -4.94 -8.67
C TYR A 167 1.30 -5.28 -10.15
N ASP A 168 0.50 -4.49 -10.88
CA ASP A 168 0.22 -4.71 -12.29
C ASP A 168 1.43 -4.43 -13.21
N ASN A 169 2.46 -3.75 -12.71
CA ASN A 169 3.61 -3.29 -13.51
C ASN A 169 4.98 -3.81 -13.05
N VAL A 170 5.05 -4.56 -11.95
CA VAL A 170 6.30 -5.20 -11.49
C VAL A 170 6.33 -6.68 -11.87
N ASN A 171 7.52 -7.28 -11.82
CA ASN A 171 7.75 -8.70 -11.99
C ASN A 171 8.95 -9.15 -11.14
N THR A 172 9.33 -10.43 -11.23
CA THR A 172 10.43 -11.02 -10.45
C THR A 172 11.83 -10.48 -10.82
N ASN A 173 11.94 -9.65 -11.85
CA ASN A 173 13.18 -8.95 -12.19
C ASN A 173 13.22 -7.51 -11.65
N THR A 174 12.13 -7.03 -11.08
CA THR A 174 12.06 -5.70 -10.49
C THR A 174 12.89 -5.65 -9.21
N THR A 175 13.74 -4.65 -9.09
CA THR A 175 14.51 -4.37 -7.87
C THR A 175 13.81 -3.35 -7.00
N VAL A 176 13.99 -3.46 -5.69
CA VAL A 176 13.48 -2.51 -4.69
C VAL A 176 14.64 -2.06 -3.81
N GLU A 177 14.98 -0.79 -3.91
CA GLU A 177 16.08 -0.16 -3.17
C GLU A 177 15.51 0.68 -2.02
N PHE A 178 16.07 0.53 -0.83
CA PHE A 178 15.72 1.31 0.37
C PHE A 178 16.86 2.29 0.69
N LYS A 179 16.52 3.59 0.75
CA LYS A 179 17.43 4.70 1.07
C LYS A 179 16.98 5.52 2.27
#